data_e9956a9720e3ea313cfde1e20fbd3268
#
_entry.id   e9956a9720e3ea313cfde1e20fbd3268
#
_cell.length_a   1.000
_cell.length_b   1.000
_cell.length_c   1.000
_cell.angle_alpha   90.00
_cell.angle_beta   90.00
_cell.angle_gamma   90.00
#
_symmetry.space_group_name_H-M   'P 1'
#
loop_
_entity.id
_entity.type
_entity.pdbx_description
1 polymer ?
#
loop_
_entity_poly.entity_id
_entity_poly.type
_entity_poly.pdbx_seq_one_letter_code
_entity_poly.pdbx_strand_id
1 'polypeptide(L)'
;MRLKRDVYTGFWKIFGEEHEQTLLAANNYATSLNRLERFGEAKSLLRKTVPVTRRILGESNVGTLRVRSVYAEALYRDDGATFDDLREAVATNEEIERTARRVFGGAHPITEGIERELQMSRAALRARDTPGST
;
A
#
# COMPACT_ATOMS: atom_id res chain seq x y z
N MET A 1 -15.80 -9.39 -1.66
CA MET A 1 -15.15 -8.45 -2.58
C MET A 1 -16.09 -7.41 -3.18
N ARG A 2 -17.15 -7.88 -3.79
CA ARG A 2 -18.18 -7.01 -4.36
C ARG A 2 -18.72 -6.00 -3.35
N LEU A 3 -18.96 -6.45 -2.12
CA LEU A 3 -19.48 -5.59 -1.07
C LEU A 3 -18.52 -4.43 -0.74
N LYS A 4 -17.22 -4.70 -0.66
CA LYS A 4 -16.25 -3.65 -0.36
C LYS A 4 -16.12 -2.64 -1.50
N ARG A 5 -16.20 -3.09 -2.74
CA ARG A 5 -16.25 -2.21 -3.90
C ARG A 5 -17.48 -1.31 -3.83
N ASP A 6 -18.64 -1.89 -3.50
CA ASP A 6 -19.90 -1.16 -3.43
C ASP A 6 -19.89 -0.14 -2.29
N VAL A 7 -19.30 -0.47 -1.15
CA VAL A 7 -19.13 0.45 -0.03
C VAL A 7 -18.25 1.64 -0.44
N TYR A 8 -17.12 1.37 -1.08
CA TYR A 8 -16.22 2.41 -1.56
C TYR A 8 -16.95 3.33 -2.57
N THR A 9 -17.62 2.73 -3.56
CA THR A 9 -18.35 3.48 -4.58
C THR A 9 -19.46 4.34 -3.95
N GLY A 10 -20.18 3.79 -2.96
CA GLY A 10 -21.22 4.50 -2.25
C GLY A 10 -20.67 5.71 -1.50
N PHE A 11 -19.60 5.56 -0.76
CA PHE A 11 -18.97 6.67 -0.05
C PHE A 11 -18.42 7.72 -1.01
N TRP A 12 -17.82 7.28 -2.12
CA TRP A 12 -17.31 8.19 -3.13
C TRP A 12 -18.44 9.07 -3.70
N LYS A 13 -19.62 8.47 -3.98
CA LYS A 13 -20.77 9.21 -4.51
C LYS A 13 -21.37 10.17 -3.50
N ILE A 14 -21.39 9.79 -2.22
CA ILE A 14 -22.03 10.58 -1.18
C ILE A 14 -21.09 11.67 -0.64
N PHE A 15 -19.85 11.33 -0.35
CA PHE A 15 -18.90 12.19 0.35
C PHE A 15 -17.79 12.74 -0.54
N GLY A 16 -17.59 12.17 -1.72
CA GLY A 16 -16.47 12.54 -2.59
C GLY A 16 -15.19 11.79 -2.23
N GLU A 17 -14.18 11.92 -3.10
CA GLU A 17 -12.92 11.17 -2.97
C GLU A 17 -12.03 11.65 -1.82
N GLU A 18 -12.23 12.87 -1.34
CA GLU A 18 -11.38 13.46 -0.30
C GLU A 18 -11.89 13.23 1.12
N HIS A 19 -13.05 12.59 1.27
CA HIS A 19 -13.61 12.34 2.59
C HIS A 19 -12.92 11.15 3.25
N GLU A 20 -12.68 11.24 4.57
CA GLU A 20 -12.00 10.17 5.32
C GLU A 20 -12.68 8.81 5.17
N GLN A 21 -14.02 8.78 5.17
CA GLN A 21 -14.75 7.53 5.01
C GLN A 21 -14.50 6.89 3.64
N THR A 22 -14.41 7.71 2.60
CA THR A 22 -14.10 7.23 1.26
C THR A 22 -12.68 6.68 1.19
N LEU A 23 -11.73 7.35 1.83
CA LEU A 23 -10.34 6.90 1.88
C LEU A 23 -10.19 5.58 2.64
N LEU A 24 -10.89 5.45 3.77
CA LEU A 24 -10.90 4.20 4.53
C LEU A 24 -11.51 3.06 3.71
N ALA A 25 -12.63 3.32 3.04
CA ALA A 25 -13.28 2.31 2.21
C ALA A 25 -12.39 1.89 1.03
N ALA A 26 -11.66 2.85 0.44
CA ALA A 26 -10.71 2.55 -0.64
C ALA A 26 -9.59 1.63 -0.15
N ASN A 27 -9.04 1.91 1.03
CA ASN A 27 -8.00 1.06 1.61
C ASN A 27 -8.51 -0.36 1.89
N ASN A 28 -9.71 -0.49 2.43
CA ASN A 28 -10.32 -1.79 2.70
C ASN A 28 -10.55 -2.56 1.40
N TYR A 29 -11.00 -1.88 0.37
CA TYR A 29 -11.21 -2.49 -0.94
C TYR A 29 -9.88 -2.96 -1.54
N ALA A 30 -8.85 -2.10 -1.51
CA ALA A 30 -7.53 -2.44 -2.03
C ALA A 30 -6.92 -3.63 -1.28
N THR A 31 -7.07 -3.70 0.04
CA THR A 31 -6.59 -4.82 0.85
C THR A 31 -7.25 -6.12 0.40
N SER A 32 -8.55 -6.09 0.13
CA SER A 32 -9.27 -7.26 -0.38
C SER A 32 -8.80 -7.67 -1.77
N LEU A 33 -8.51 -6.68 -2.63
CA LEU A 33 -7.97 -6.96 -3.96
C LEU A 33 -6.62 -7.70 -3.86
N ASN A 34 -5.74 -7.25 -2.96
CA ASN A 34 -4.46 -7.91 -2.72
C ASN A 34 -4.63 -9.34 -2.22
N ARG A 35 -5.58 -9.58 -1.32
CA ARG A 35 -5.88 -10.93 -0.82
C ARG A 35 -6.31 -11.87 -1.93
N LEU A 36 -7.04 -11.35 -2.93
CA LEU A 36 -7.49 -12.10 -4.08
C LEU A 36 -6.46 -12.13 -5.20
N GLU A 37 -5.27 -11.58 -4.95
CA GLU A 37 -4.19 -11.49 -5.92
C GLU A 37 -4.57 -10.70 -7.17
N ARG A 38 -5.50 -9.76 -7.02
CA ARG A 38 -5.91 -8.83 -8.08
C ARG A 38 -5.08 -7.55 -7.98
N PHE A 39 -3.76 -7.71 -8.12
CA PHE A 39 -2.81 -6.63 -7.85
C PHE A 39 -2.90 -5.46 -8.83
N GLY A 40 -3.21 -5.72 -10.09
CA GLY A 40 -3.36 -4.65 -11.08
C GLY A 40 -4.48 -3.69 -10.72
N GLU A 41 -5.60 -4.23 -10.25
CA GLU A 41 -6.74 -3.41 -9.83
C GLU A 41 -6.42 -2.64 -8.55
N ALA A 42 -5.71 -3.30 -7.61
CA ALA A 42 -5.28 -2.65 -6.38
C ALA A 42 -4.35 -1.47 -6.68
N LYS A 43 -3.37 -1.68 -7.57
CA LYS A 43 -2.43 -0.61 -7.99
C LYS A 43 -3.17 0.56 -8.61
N SER A 44 -4.11 0.30 -9.51
CA SER A 44 -4.88 1.35 -10.17
C SER A 44 -5.66 2.20 -9.16
N LEU A 45 -6.33 1.54 -8.22
CA LEU A 45 -7.08 2.23 -7.18
C LEU A 45 -6.15 3.05 -6.29
N LEU A 46 -5.04 2.46 -5.87
CA LEU A 46 -4.14 3.10 -4.90
C LEU A 46 -3.32 4.24 -5.51
N ARG A 47 -3.02 4.18 -6.80
CA ARG A 47 -2.37 5.31 -7.48
C ARG A 47 -3.21 6.58 -7.41
N LYS A 48 -4.55 6.43 -7.36
CA LYS A 48 -5.47 7.56 -7.18
C LYS A 48 -5.61 7.92 -5.71
N THR A 49 -5.66 6.94 -4.84
CA THR A 49 -6.01 7.11 -3.42
C THR A 49 -4.84 7.61 -2.59
N VAL A 50 -3.62 7.11 -2.84
CA VAL A 50 -2.46 7.44 -2.02
C VAL A 50 -2.17 8.95 -2.01
N PRO A 51 -2.11 9.66 -3.17
CA PRO A 51 -1.84 11.09 -3.13
C PRO A 51 -2.89 11.88 -2.37
N VAL A 52 -4.16 11.50 -2.50
CA VAL A 52 -5.26 12.16 -1.79
C VAL A 52 -5.13 11.92 -0.29
N THR A 53 -4.85 10.69 0.11
CA THR A 53 -4.68 10.35 1.52
C THR A 53 -3.52 11.13 2.15
N ARG A 54 -2.40 11.23 1.44
CA ARG A 54 -1.23 11.98 1.92
C ARG A 54 -1.58 13.45 2.15
N ARG A 55 -2.34 14.04 1.23
CA ARG A 55 -2.72 15.45 1.31
C ARG A 55 -3.71 15.71 2.45
N ILE A 56 -4.72 14.84 2.59
CA ILE A 56 -5.82 15.05 3.54
C ILE A 56 -5.44 14.65 4.97
N LEU A 57 -4.80 13.50 5.14
CA LEU A 57 -4.47 12.96 6.46
C LEU A 57 -3.05 13.29 6.91
N GLY A 58 -2.16 13.62 5.97
CA GLY A 58 -0.76 13.90 6.27
C GLY A 58 0.10 12.65 6.26
N GLU A 59 1.42 12.86 6.13
CA GLU A 59 2.40 11.79 5.97
C GLU A 59 2.56 10.90 7.19
N SER A 60 2.31 11.45 8.38
CA SER A 60 2.52 10.74 9.65
C SER A 60 1.27 10.04 10.17
N ASN A 61 0.15 10.17 9.48
CA ASN A 61 -1.10 9.54 9.90
C ASN A 61 -1.06 8.03 9.65
N VAL A 62 -1.58 7.28 10.61
CA VAL A 62 -1.65 5.81 10.52
C VAL A 62 -2.33 5.36 9.22
N GLY A 63 -3.41 6.04 8.83
CA GLY A 63 -4.14 5.71 7.60
C GLY A 63 -3.28 5.88 6.36
N THR A 64 -2.45 6.92 6.33
CA THR A 64 -1.52 7.16 5.23
C THR A 64 -0.45 6.08 5.17
N LEU A 65 0.12 5.70 6.31
CA LEU A 65 1.13 4.64 6.36
C LEU A 65 0.54 3.32 5.89
N ARG A 66 -0.68 3.01 6.32
CA ARG A 66 -1.35 1.76 5.91
C ARG A 66 -1.64 1.71 4.42
N VAL A 67 -2.19 2.77 3.85
CA VAL A 67 -2.54 2.76 2.41
C VAL A 67 -1.28 2.67 1.56
N ARG A 68 -0.20 3.32 1.98
CA ARG A 68 1.08 3.23 1.27
C ARG A 68 1.68 1.84 1.38
N SER A 69 1.53 1.18 2.53
CA SER A 69 1.98 -0.20 2.72
C SER A 69 1.20 -1.16 1.81
N VAL A 70 -0.11 -0.99 1.71
CA VAL A 70 -0.95 -1.82 0.83
C VAL A 70 -0.56 -1.62 -0.64
N TYR A 71 -0.24 -0.39 -1.03
CA TYR A 71 0.26 -0.10 -2.37
C TYR A 71 1.58 -0.81 -2.66
N ALA A 72 2.52 -0.72 -1.74
CA ALA A 72 3.82 -1.40 -1.89
C ALA A 72 3.62 -2.93 -2.00
N GLU A 73 2.71 -3.48 -1.23
CA GLU A 73 2.37 -4.90 -1.30
C GLU A 73 1.85 -5.29 -2.70
N ALA A 74 0.96 -4.48 -3.26
CA ALA A 74 0.46 -4.73 -4.62
C ALA A 74 1.58 -4.68 -5.65
N LEU A 75 2.57 -3.83 -5.44
CA LEU A 75 3.71 -3.72 -6.35
C LEU A 75 4.61 -4.96 -6.30
N TYR A 76 5.00 -5.43 -5.10
CA TYR A 76 6.01 -6.48 -5.03
C TYR A 76 5.44 -7.90 -5.07
N ARG A 77 4.18 -8.10 -4.71
CA ARG A 77 3.58 -9.44 -4.71
C ARG A 77 3.11 -9.89 -6.10
N ASP A 78 2.96 -8.97 -7.03
CA ASP A 78 2.51 -9.28 -8.38
C ASP A 78 3.63 -10.02 -9.13
N ASP A 79 3.33 -11.22 -9.63
CA ASP A 79 4.29 -12.00 -10.43
C ASP A 79 4.69 -11.26 -11.69
N GLY A 80 3.83 -10.39 -12.20
CA GLY A 80 4.11 -9.54 -13.35
C GLY A 80 4.82 -8.24 -13.02
N ALA A 81 5.29 -8.06 -11.79
CA ALA A 81 5.96 -6.83 -11.37
C ALA A 81 7.22 -6.59 -12.21
N THR A 82 7.37 -5.35 -12.65
CA THR A 82 8.60 -4.91 -13.32
C THR A 82 9.69 -4.66 -12.28
N PHE A 83 10.94 -4.56 -12.75
CA PHE A 83 12.04 -4.20 -11.87
C PHE A 83 11.78 -2.84 -11.19
N ASP A 84 11.23 -1.89 -11.95
CA ASP A 84 10.87 -0.58 -11.40
C ASP A 84 9.78 -0.67 -10.34
N ASP A 85 8.80 -1.54 -10.52
CA ASP A 85 7.76 -1.78 -9.51
C ASP A 85 8.38 -2.28 -8.20
N LEU A 86 9.32 -3.21 -8.30
CA LEU A 86 9.99 -3.76 -7.11
C LEU A 86 10.82 -2.70 -6.40
N ARG A 87 11.53 -1.87 -7.15
CA ARG A 87 12.29 -0.76 -6.58
C ARG A 87 11.38 0.28 -5.92
N GLU A 88 10.26 0.58 -6.54
CA GLU A 88 9.27 1.50 -5.96
C GLU A 88 8.71 0.94 -4.66
N ALA A 89 8.42 -0.35 -4.60
CA ALA A 89 7.93 -1.00 -3.39
C ALA A 89 8.93 -0.87 -2.24
N VAL A 90 10.22 -1.15 -2.52
CA VAL A 90 11.26 -1.04 -1.52
C VAL A 90 11.41 0.42 -1.04
N ALA A 91 11.46 1.36 -1.96
CA ALA A 91 11.61 2.78 -1.62
C ALA A 91 10.43 3.28 -0.78
N THR A 92 9.23 2.87 -1.13
CA THR A 92 8.02 3.22 -0.38
C THR A 92 8.10 2.66 1.05
N ASN A 93 8.42 1.38 1.18
CA ASN A 93 8.52 0.73 2.49
C ASN A 93 9.64 1.32 3.34
N GLU A 94 10.77 1.69 2.74
CA GLU A 94 11.85 2.37 3.47
C GLU A 94 11.39 3.72 4.03
N GLU A 95 10.68 4.48 3.22
CA GLU A 95 10.20 5.80 3.63
C GLU A 95 9.18 5.71 4.75
N ILE A 96 8.16 4.84 4.60
CA ILE A 96 7.12 4.72 5.62
C ILE A 96 7.63 4.04 6.89
N GLU A 97 8.62 3.16 6.78
CA GLU A 97 9.26 2.56 7.96
C GLU A 97 9.96 3.62 8.80
N ARG A 98 10.71 4.52 8.15
CA ARG A 98 11.37 5.61 8.86
C ARG A 98 10.35 6.51 9.56
N THR A 99 9.25 6.84 8.88
CA THR A 99 8.19 7.67 9.46
C THR A 99 7.52 6.96 10.64
N ALA A 100 7.17 5.69 10.48
CA ALA A 100 6.53 4.92 11.55
C ALA A 100 7.44 4.80 12.78
N ARG A 101 8.73 4.54 12.57
CA ARG A 101 9.69 4.42 13.65
C ARG A 101 9.84 5.74 14.41
N ARG A 102 9.86 6.85 13.70
CA ARG A 102 9.95 8.18 14.31
C ARG A 102 8.70 8.54 15.11
N VAL A 103 7.52 8.22 14.57
CA VAL A 103 6.25 8.63 15.17
C VAL A 103 5.77 7.67 16.25
N PHE A 104 5.87 6.38 16.02
CA PHE A 104 5.32 5.34 16.90
C PHE A 104 6.37 4.54 17.66
N GLY A 105 7.65 4.61 17.23
CA GLY A 105 8.71 3.82 17.81
C GLY A 105 8.86 2.46 17.15
N GLY A 106 10.06 1.87 17.31
CA GLY A 106 10.41 0.61 16.64
C GLY A 106 9.63 -0.60 17.13
N ALA A 107 9.11 -0.57 18.36
CA ALA A 107 8.37 -1.69 18.94
C ALA A 107 6.87 -1.64 18.66
N HIS A 108 6.39 -0.58 18.00
CA HIS A 108 4.96 -0.46 17.71
C HIS A 108 4.55 -1.45 16.63
N PRO A 109 3.37 -2.10 16.75
CA PRO A 109 2.91 -3.09 15.76
C PRO A 109 2.90 -2.58 14.32
N ILE A 110 2.57 -1.31 14.11
CA ILE A 110 2.57 -0.72 12.77
C ILE A 110 3.98 -0.68 12.20
N THR A 111 4.95 -0.25 13.00
CA THR A 111 6.35 -0.19 12.59
C THR A 111 6.88 -1.59 12.27
N GLU A 112 6.57 -2.57 13.15
CA GLU A 112 6.98 -3.96 12.94
C GLU A 112 6.37 -4.55 11.68
N GLY A 113 5.10 -4.24 11.41
CA GLY A 113 4.42 -4.70 10.21
C GLY A 113 5.05 -4.15 8.94
N ILE A 114 5.35 -2.85 8.93
CA ILE A 114 6.00 -2.20 7.79
C ILE A 114 7.40 -2.76 7.59
N GLU A 115 8.13 -3.01 8.69
CA GLU A 115 9.46 -3.59 8.62
C GLU A 115 9.44 -4.98 7.98
N ARG A 116 8.45 -5.81 8.32
CA ARG A 116 8.29 -7.12 7.67
C ARG A 116 8.04 -6.97 6.17
N GLU A 117 7.16 -6.04 5.79
CA GLU A 117 6.88 -5.79 4.37
C GLU A 117 8.12 -5.29 3.65
N LEU A 118 8.93 -4.46 4.31
CA LEU A 118 10.19 -3.99 3.74
C LEU A 118 11.13 -5.15 3.45
N GLN A 119 11.28 -6.08 4.40
CA GLN A 119 12.11 -7.26 4.20
C GLN A 119 11.63 -8.12 3.03
N MET A 120 10.31 -8.30 2.93
CA MET A 120 9.71 -9.08 1.84
C MET A 120 9.91 -8.40 0.49
N SER A 121 9.76 -7.08 0.41
CA SER A 121 9.98 -6.36 -0.84
C SER A 121 11.44 -6.37 -1.25
N ARG A 122 12.37 -6.27 -0.29
CA ARG A 122 13.80 -6.40 -0.56
C ARG A 122 14.14 -7.79 -1.08
N ALA A 123 13.55 -8.82 -0.49
CA ALA A 123 13.77 -10.20 -0.96
C ALA A 123 13.27 -10.39 -2.38
N ALA A 124 12.10 -9.83 -2.71
CA ALA A 124 11.55 -9.90 -4.07
C ALA A 124 12.48 -9.20 -5.09
N LEU A 125 13.01 -8.04 -4.70
CA LEU A 125 13.94 -7.30 -5.56
C LEU A 125 15.24 -8.06 -5.77
N ARG A 126 15.81 -8.62 -4.71
CA ARG A 126 17.04 -9.42 -4.79
C ARG A 126 16.86 -10.64 -5.67
N ALA A 127 15.71 -11.32 -5.54
CA ALA A 127 15.43 -12.51 -6.35
C ALA A 127 15.40 -12.16 -7.86
N ARG A 128 14.84 -11.00 -8.21
CA ARG A 128 14.77 -10.56 -9.60
C ARG A 128 16.15 -10.15 -10.14
N ASP A 129 16.98 -9.57 -9.27
CA ASP A 129 18.28 -9.01 -9.63
C ASP A 129 19.39 -10.08 -9.65
N THR A 130 19.15 -11.26 -9.08
CA THR A 130 20.15 -12.32 -9.01
C THR A 130 20.39 -12.95 -10.38
N PRO A 131 21.65 -13.02 -10.85
CA PRO A 131 21.96 -13.70 -12.10
C PRO A 131 21.45 -15.14 -12.11
N GLY A 132 20.82 -15.54 -13.21
CA GLY A 132 20.25 -16.88 -13.34
C GLY A 132 18.85 -17.03 -12.79
N SER A 133 18.29 -16.02 -12.15
CA SER A 133 16.87 -16.00 -11.76
C SER A 133 16.03 -15.66 -12.97
N THR A 134 15.09 -16.51 -13.30
CA THR A 134 14.24 -16.31 -14.46
C THR A 134 12.79 -16.49 -14.13
#